data_81ffbb64be90fc8baadd76e4c6415acc
#
_entry.id   81ffbb64be90fc8baadd76e4c6415acc
#
_cell.length_a   1.000
_cell.length_b   1.000
_cell.length_c   1.000
_cell.angle_alpha   90.00
_cell.angle_beta   90.00
_cell.angle_gamma   90.00
#
_symmetry.space_group_name_H-M   'P 1'
#
loop_
_entity.id
_entity.type
_entity.pdbx_description
1 polymer ?
#
loop_
_entity_poly.entity_id
_entity_poly.type
_entity_poly.pdbx_seq_one_letter_code
_entity_poly.pdbx_strand_id
1 'polypeptide(L)'
;RKMNGATDYRYCAMIDARRMEVYAALFDASLQPVRTAMADVVDAQTYANYLSEGKVCFFGDGAAKCQSVITDTNAYFLPDIYPLAAEMASLSAQAFAEKRFEDVAYFEPFYLKEFQATIAKNKVLGVALKEGMAD
;
A
#
# COMPACT_ATOMS: atom_id res chain seq x y z
N ARG A 1 -8.38 12.61 -9.21
CA ARG A 1 -9.85 12.40 -9.24
C ARG A 1 -10.32 12.05 -10.65
N LYS A 2 -9.91 10.89 -11.16
CA LYS A 2 -10.25 10.46 -12.53
C LYS A 2 -11.65 9.81 -12.66
N MET A 3 -12.32 9.50 -11.55
CA MET A 3 -13.68 8.92 -11.56
C MET A 3 -14.68 9.93 -10.97
N ASN A 4 -15.15 10.86 -11.79
CA ASN A 4 -16.20 11.78 -11.38
C ASN A 4 -17.56 11.05 -11.34
N GLY A 5 -18.17 10.95 -10.15
CA GLY A 5 -19.58 10.60 -9.98
C GLY A 5 -19.92 9.14 -9.67
N ALA A 6 -18.93 8.25 -9.42
CA ALA A 6 -19.26 6.89 -8.98
C ALA A 6 -19.42 6.87 -7.44
N THR A 7 -20.66 7.00 -6.98
CA THR A 7 -21.02 6.94 -5.54
C THR A 7 -20.92 5.52 -4.95
N ASP A 8 -20.77 4.50 -5.81
CA ASP A 8 -20.87 3.08 -5.43
C ASP A 8 -19.52 2.39 -5.30
N TYR A 9 -18.41 3.14 -5.38
CA TYR A 9 -17.07 2.57 -5.30
C TYR A 9 -16.42 2.82 -3.96
N ARG A 10 -15.75 1.78 -3.43
CA ARG A 10 -14.62 1.95 -2.51
C ARG A 10 -13.33 2.12 -3.31
N TYR A 11 -12.39 2.80 -2.73
CA TYR A 11 -11.10 3.10 -3.35
C TYR A 11 -9.98 2.44 -2.55
N CYS A 12 -9.21 1.56 -3.18
CA CYS A 12 -8.07 0.89 -2.58
C CYS A 12 -6.78 1.42 -3.21
N ALA A 13 -6.09 2.28 -2.48
CA ALA A 13 -4.77 2.78 -2.88
C ALA A 13 -3.71 1.75 -2.50
N MET A 14 -2.86 1.35 -3.45
CA MET A 14 -1.84 0.32 -3.29
C MET A 14 -0.46 0.84 -3.67
N ILE A 15 0.49 0.68 -2.76
CA ILE A 15 1.92 0.92 -3.01
C ILE A 15 2.63 -0.43 -3.03
N ASP A 16 3.52 -0.63 -3.99
CA ASP A 16 4.26 -1.89 -4.13
C ASP A 16 5.19 -2.13 -2.91
N ALA A 17 5.04 -3.29 -2.27
CA ALA A 17 5.88 -3.74 -1.15
C ALA A 17 6.70 -4.99 -1.50
N ARG A 18 6.95 -5.22 -2.81
CA ARG A 18 7.64 -6.38 -3.41
C ARG A 18 6.82 -7.67 -3.36
N ARG A 19 7.17 -8.64 -4.24
CA ARG A 19 6.44 -9.92 -4.40
C ARG A 19 4.94 -9.65 -4.52
N MET A 20 4.07 -10.48 -3.92
CA MET A 20 2.62 -10.29 -3.87
C MET A 20 2.17 -9.49 -2.64
N GLU A 21 3.00 -8.59 -2.13
CA GLU A 21 2.70 -7.74 -0.99
C GLU A 21 2.56 -6.28 -1.41
N VAL A 22 1.58 -5.60 -0.82
CA VAL A 22 1.32 -4.18 -1.03
C VAL A 22 1.11 -3.47 0.31
N TYR A 23 1.40 -2.17 0.36
CA TYR A 23 0.82 -1.31 1.39
C TYR A 23 -0.49 -0.77 0.85
N ALA A 24 -1.60 -1.08 1.51
CA ALA A 24 -2.91 -0.71 1.03
C ALA A 24 -3.77 -0.01 2.07
N ALA A 25 -4.51 1.01 1.64
CA ALA A 25 -5.54 1.69 2.42
C ALA A 25 -6.84 1.74 1.63
N LEU A 26 -7.98 1.59 2.32
CA LEU A 26 -9.30 1.66 1.70
C LEU A 26 -10.05 2.90 2.16
N PHE A 27 -10.75 3.50 1.21
CA PHE A 27 -11.58 4.69 1.40
C PHE A 27 -12.96 4.47 0.80
N ASP A 28 -13.96 5.10 1.38
CA ASP A 28 -15.31 5.15 0.79
C ASP A 28 -15.41 6.19 -0.35
N ALA A 29 -16.59 6.33 -0.92
CA ALA A 29 -16.87 7.28 -2.00
C ALA A 29 -16.67 8.75 -1.58
N SER A 30 -16.75 9.04 -0.30
CA SER A 30 -16.51 10.37 0.29
C SER A 30 -15.04 10.60 0.67
N LEU A 31 -14.19 9.62 0.33
CA LEU A 31 -12.75 9.58 0.67
C LEU A 31 -12.49 9.52 2.19
N GLN A 32 -13.46 9.01 2.96
CA GLN A 32 -13.22 8.71 4.36
C GLN A 32 -12.54 7.34 4.49
N PRO A 33 -11.59 7.17 5.42
CA PRO A 33 -10.90 5.90 5.58
C PRO A 33 -11.85 4.82 6.09
N VAL A 34 -12.01 3.75 5.32
CA VAL A 34 -12.69 2.51 5.73
C VAL A 34 -11.70 1.58 6.43
N ARG A 35 -10.46 1.57 5.95
CA ARG A 35 -9.34 0.84 6.54
C ARG A 35 -8.06 1.66 6.40
N THR A 36 -7.34 1.82 7.49
CA THR A 36 -6.02 2.46 7.49
C THR A 36 -4.99 1.65 6.72
N ALA A 37 -3.85 2.26 6.38
CA ALA A 37 -2.79 1.60 5.65
C ALA A 37 -2.25 0.38 6.41
N MET A 38 -2.14 -0.75 5.71
CA MET A 38 -1.60 -2.01 6.21
C MET A 38 -0.72 -2.67 5.15
N ALA A 39 0.17 -3.57 5.57
CA ALA A 39 0.91 -4.45 4.67
C ALA A 39 0.06 -5.70 4.41
N ASP A 40 -0.37 -5.90 3.17
CA ASP A 40 -1.20 -7.02 2.77
C ASP A 40 -0.40 -7.96 1.86
N VAL A 41 -0.33 -9.24 2.20
CA VAL A 41 0.07 -10.29 1.26
C VAL A 41 -1.18 -10.67 0.47
N VAL A 42 -1.19 -10.30 -0.81
CA VAL A 42 -2.41 -10.35 -1.63
C VAL A 42 -2.61 -11.72 -2.26
N ASP A 43 -3.77 -12.28 -2.00
CA ASP A 43 -4.32 -13.47 -2.62
C ASP A 43 -5.78 -13.24 -3.09
N ALA A 44 -6.45 -14.30 -3.56
CA ALA A 44 -7.82 -14.22 -4.05
C ALA A 44 -8.86 -13.84 -2.96
N GLN A 45 -8.52 -13.99 -1.69
CA GLN A 45 -9.44 -13.78 -0.56
C GLN A 45 -9.19 -12.46 0.19
N THR A 46 -8.04 -11.83 -0.03
CA THR A 46 -7.57 -10.69 0.78
C THR A 46 -8.58 -9.55 0.85
N TYR A 47 -9.31 -9.29 -0.25
CA TYR A 47 -10.32 -8.22 -0.32
C TYR A 47 -11.74 -8.74 -0.53
N ALA A 48 -11.99 -10.06 -0.39
CA ALA A 48 -13.28 -10.69 -0.69
C ALA A 48 -14.45 -10.06 0.08
N ASN A 49 -14.26 -9.71 1.36
CA ASN A 49 -15.28 -9.06 2.17
C ASN A 49 -15.72 -7.71 1.57
N TYR A 50 -14.78 -6.89 1.14
CA TYR A 50 -15.07 -5.59 0.53
C TYR A 50 -15.72 -5.73 -0.84
N LEU A 51 -15.30 -6.73 -1.63
CA LEU A 51 -15.83 -7.02 -2.95
C LEU A 51 -17.24 -7.61 -2.88
N SER A 52 -17.57 -8.38 -1.84
CA SER A 52 -18.93 -8.89 -1.62
C SER A 52 -19.93 -7.79 -1.25
N GLU A 53 -19.47 -6.68 -0.67
CA GLU A 53 -20.32 -5.54 -0.31
C GLU A 53 -20.48 -4.52 -1.43
N GLY A 54 -19.66 -4.57 -2.48
CA GLY A 54 -19.77 -3.65 -3.61
C GLY A 54 -18.49 -3.52 -4.43
N LYS A 55 -18.46 -2.54 -5.30
CA LYS A 55 -17.34 -2.31 -6.22
C LYS A 55 -16.13 -1.71 -5.49
N VAL A 56 -14.95 -2.23 -5.81
CA VAL A 56 -13.68 -1.71 -5.31
C VAL A 56 -12.80 -1.29 -6.49
N CYS A 57 -12.33 -0.07 -6.47
CA CYS A 57 -11.39 0.46 -7.45
C CYS A 57 -9.98 0.39 -6.86
N PHE A 58 -9.15 -0.49 -7.41
CA PHE A 58 -7.75 -0.67 -7.05
C PHE A 58 -6.86 0.19 -7.94
N PHE A 59 -5.94 0.93 -7.36
CA PHE A 59 -5.02 1.81 -8.08
C PHE A 59 -3.71 2.01 -7.31
N GLY A 60 -2.73 2.61 -7.98
CA GLY A 60 -1.38 2.80 -7.46
C GLY A 60 -0.39 1.83 -8.11
N ASP A 61 0.90 1.99 -7.85
CA ASP A 61 1.96 1.21 -8.46
C ASP A 61 1.97 -0.27 -8.00
N GLY A 62 1.33 -0.59 -6.87
CA GLY A 62 1.13 -1.96 -6.38
C GLY A 62 -0.06 -2.69 -7.00
N ALA A 63 -1.00 -1.99 -7.66
CA ALA A 63 -2.27 -2.58 -8.07
C ALA A 63 -2.15 -3.55 -9.26
N ALA A 64 -1.31 -3.23 -10.24
CA ALA A 64 -1.22 -4.00 -11.48
C ALA A 64 -0.87 -5.48 -11.27
N LYS A 65 0.05 -5.78 -10.35
CA LYS A 65 0.45 -7.16 -10.03
C LYS A 65 -0.66 -7.97 -9.35
N CYS A 66 -1.58 -7.28 -8.64
CA CYS A 66 -2.67 -7.92 -7.92
C CYS A 66 -3.82 -8.35 -8.85
N GLN A 67 -3.90 -7.81 -10.07
CA GLN A 67 -4.95 -8.10 -11.03
C GLN A 67 -5.02 -9.60 -11.41
N SER A 68 -3.90 -10.31 -11.36
CA SER A 68 -3.84 -11.74 -11.68
C SER A 68 -4.48 -12.63 -10.60
N VAL A 69 -4.61 -12.15 -9.36
CA VAL A 69 -5.15 -12.92 -8.23
C VAL A 69 -6.51 -12.39 -7.74
N ILE A 70 -6.77 -11.09 -7.90
CA ILE A 70 -8.07 -10.51 -7.57
C ILE A 70 -8.93 -10.49 -8.84
N THR A 71 -9.70 -11.54 -9.07
CA THR A 71 -10.47 -11.75 -10.29
C THR A 71 -11.98 -11.54 -10.13
N ASP A 72 -12.43 -11.02 -9.00
CA ASP A 72 -13.84 -10.74 -8.72
C ASP A 72 -14.41 -9.70 -9.70
N THR A 73 -15.68 -9.88 -10.10
CA THR A 73 -16.37 -8.98 -11.03
C THR A 73 -16.57 -7.56 -10.49
N ASN A 74 -16.52 -7.38 -9.18
CA ASN A 74 -16.59 -6.09 -8.51
C ASN A 74 -15.21 -5.42 -8.36
N ALA A 75 -14.12 -6.08 -8.79
CA ALA A 75 -12.77 -5.52 -8.78
C ALA A 75 -12.50 -4.72 -10.06
N TYR A 76 -12.20 -3.45 -9.91
CA TYR A 76 -11.83 -2.54 -10.99
C TYR A 76 -10.40 -2.06 -10.79
N PHE A 77 -9.58 -2.16 -11.80
CA PHE A 77 -8.18 -1.72 -11.76
C PHE A 77 -8.00 -0.47 -12.61
N LEU A 78 -7.55 0.61 -12.00
CA LEU A 78 -7.25 1.85 -12.68
C LEU A 78 -5.74 1.95 -12.91
N PRO A 79 -5.29 1.84 -14.17
CA PRO A 79 -3.87 1.88 -14.50
C PRO A 79 -3.31 3.30 -14.41
N ASP A 80 -1.99 3.41 -14.42
CA ASP A 80 -1.24 4.68 -14.57
C ASP A 80 -1.53 5.73 -13.49
N ILE A 81 -1.85 5.27 -12.29
CA ILE A 81 -1.93 6.12 -11.10
C ILE A 81 -0.69 5.88 -10.24
N TYR A 82 0.09 6.93 -10.05
CA TYR A 82 1.33 6.91 -9.28
C TYR A 82 1.26 7.91 -8.14
N PRO A 83 1.95 7.65 -7.01
CA PRO A 83 2.05 8.60 -5.90
C PRO A 83 2.95 9.77 -6.30
N LEU A 84 2.35 10.89 -6.67
CA LEU A 84 3.07 12.10 -7.05
C LEU A 84 3.08 13.09 -5.89
N ALA A 85 4.23 13.70 -5.60
CA ALA A 85 4.35 14.72 -4.56
C ALA A 85 3.42 15.92 -4.80
N ALA A 86 3.13 16.25 -6.07
CA ALA A 86 2.20 17.33 -6.43
C ALA A 86 0.77 17.10 -5.90
N GLU A 87 0.33 15.85 -5.80
CA GLU A 87 -1.00 15.50 -5.29
C GLU A 87 -1.14 15.73 -3.78
N MET A 88 -0.03 15.84 -3.06
CA MET A 88 -0.02 16.19 -1.64
C MET A 88 -0.27 17.69 -1.39
N ALA A 89 -0.12 18.55 -2.40
CA ALA A 89 -0.15 19.99 -2.22
C ALA A 89 -1.48 20.50 -1.61
N SER A 90 -2.62 19.97 -2.08
CA SER A 90 -3.94 20.36 -1.56
C SER A 90 -4.16 19.87 -0.12
N LEU A 91 -3.73 18.65 0.19
CA LEU A 91 -3.85 18.08 1.53
C LEU A 91 -2.95 18.81 2.53
N SER A 92 -1.72 19.13 2.10
CA SER A 92 -0.78 19.90 2.92
C SER A 92 -1.26 21.33 3.15
N ALA A 93 -1.83 22.00 2.14
CA ALA A 93 -2.39 23.33 2.28
C ALA A 93 -3.58 23.35 3.26
N GLN A 94 -4.44 22.33 3.19
CA GLN A 94 -5.54 22.19 4.14
C GLN A 94 -5.02 21.96 5.57
N ALA A 95 -4.09 21.04 5.78
CA ALA A 95 -3.50 20.77 7.09
C ALA A 95 -2.82 22.04 7.67
N PHE A 96 -2.14 22.79 6.81
CA PHE A 96 -1.52 24.07 7.21
C PHE A 96 -2.57 25.10 7.64
N ALA A 97 -3.65 25.27 6.88
CA ALA A 97 -4.73 26.19 7.22
C ALA A 97 -5.43 25.82 8.54
N GLU A 98 -5.57 24.52 8.82
CA GLU A 98 -6.15 23.97 10.04
C GLU A 98 -5.15 23.92 11.21
N LYS A 99 -3.91 24.39 11.00
CA LYS A 99 -2.80 24.35 11.98
C LYS A 99 -2.51 22.94 12.52
N ARG A 100 -2.75 21.92 11.71
CA ARG A 100 -2.40 20.53 12.00
C ARG A 100 -0.94 20.29 11.63
N PHE A 101 -0.06 20.46 12.60
CA PHE A 101 1.38 20.25 12.46
C PHE A 101 1.80 19.05 13.29
N GLU A 102 2.79 18.32 12.79
CA GLU A 102 3.47 17.28 13.56
C GLU A 102 4.46 17.89 14.53
N ASP A 103 4.68 17.23 15.67
CA ASP A 103 5.77 17.57 16.57
C ASP A 103 7.09 17.06 15.99
N VAL A 104 7.88 17.95 15.43
CA VAL A 104 9.13 17.62 14.74
C VAL A 104 10.19 16.97 15.65
N ALA A 105 10.04 17.08 16.98
CA ALA A 105 10.95 16.43 17.93
C ALA A 105 10.63 14.96 18.15
N TYR A 106 9.37 14.55 17.94
CA TYR A 106 8.90 13.19 18.21
C TYR A 106 8.26 12.50 16.99
N PHE A 107 8.16 13.20 15.84
CA PHE A 107 7.61 12.60 14.63
C PHE A 107 8.54 11.49 14.11
N GLU A 108 7.97 10.30 13.95
CA GLU A 108 8.64 9.15 13.36
C GLU A 108 7.91 8.68 12.09
N PRO A 109 8.64 8.19 11.08
CA PRO A 109 8.02 7.53 9.94
C PRO A 109 7.20 6.33 10.40
N PHE A 110 6.02 6.14 9.80
CA PHE A 110 5.17 5.00 10.12
C PHE A 110 5.67 3.75 9.40
N TYR A 111 6.43 2.91 10.11
CA TYR A 111 6.93 1.64 9.59
C TYR A 111 5.87 0.55 9.73
N LEU A 112 5.26 0.15 8.60
CA LEU A 112 4.25 -0.93 8.55
C LEU A 112 4.86 -2.34 8.64
N LYS A 113 6.17 -2.45 8.46
CA LYS A 113 6.92 -3.72 8.51
C LYS A 113 8.18 -3.53 9.34
N GLU A 114 8.51 -4.55 10.11
CA GLU A 114 9.80 -4.61 10.77
C GLU A 114 10.95 -4.81 9.76
N PHE A 115 12.12 -4.30 10.11
CA PHE A 115 13.31 -4.48 9.30
C PHE A 115 13.70 -5.96 9.27
N GLN A 116 13.69 -6.57 8.08
CA GLN A 116 14.23 -7.91 7.86
C GLN A 116 15.64 -7.79 7.29
N ALA A 117 16.65 -8.10 8.09
CA ALA A 117 18.03 -8.18 7.62
C ALA A 117 18.16 -9.35 6.64
N THR A 118 18.56 -9.06 5.42
CA THR A 118 19.01 -10.11 4.48
C THR A 118 20.48 -10.41 4.76
N ILE A 119 20.81 -11.68 4.97
CA ILE A 119 22.19 -12.13 5.04
C ILE A 119 22.84 -11.84 3.68
N ALA A 120 23.79 -10.92 3.65
CA ALA A 120 24.54 -10.58 2.45
C ALA A 120 25.37 -11.79 2.01
N LYS A 121 24.99 -12.44 0.92
CA LYS A 121 25.86 -13.45 0.28
C LYS A 121 26.95 -12.70 -0.47
N ASN A 122 28.16 -12.70 0.08
CA ASN A 122 29.31 -12.12 -0.58
C ASN A 122 29.70 -12.98 -1.79
N LYS A 123 29.31 -12.58 -2.98
CA LYS A 123 29.60 -13.28 -4.25
C LYS A 123 31.09 -13.25 -4.63
N VAL A 124 31.89 -12.36 -4.03
CA VAL A 124 33.27 -12.15 -4.41
C VAL A 124 34.22 -13.13 -3.72
N LEU A 125 33.90 -13.62 -2.54
CA LEU A 125 34.81 -14.43 -1.72
C LEU A 125 34.47 -15.93 -1.70
N GLY A 126 33.35 -16.40 -2.25
CA GLY A 126 33.02 -17.81 -2.38
C GLY A 126 33.02 -18.63 -1.07
N VAL A 127 33.13 -17.97 0.08
CA VAL A 127 33.28 -18.61 1.39
C VAL A 127 31.96 -18.51 2.13
N ALA A 128 31.25 -19.66 2.19
CA ALA A 128 30.27 -19.84 3.23
C ALA A 128 31.05 -19.91 4.57
N LEU A 129 30.82 -18.96 5.45
CA LEU A 129 31.21 -19.11 6.86
C LEU A 129 30.45 -20.32 7.39
N LYS A 130 31.14 -21.43 7.54
CA LYS A 130 30.65 -22.57 8.30
C LYS A 130 30.41 -22.10 9.72
N GLU A 131 29.22 -22.36 10.21
CA GLU A 131 28.89 -22.24 11.64
C GLU A 131 29.98 -22.92 12.45
N GLY A 132 30.65 -22.15 13.28
CA GLY A 132 31.65 -22.64 14.21
C GLY A 132 30.98 -23.58 15.19
N MET A 133 31.54 -24.74 15.26
CA MET A 133 31.21 -25.83 16.17
C MET A 133 31.20 -25.34 17.61
N ALA A 134 30.14 -25.70 18.31
CA ALA A 134 30.13 -25.83 19.76
C ALA A 134 31.08 -26.98 20.17
N ASP A 135 31.91 -26.72 21.16
CA ASP A 135 32.38 -27.66 22.18
C ASP A 135 32.18 -27.00 23.52
#